data_0f4c3eba406d135b8f401ab34de74459
#
_entry.id   0f4c3eba406d135b8f401ab34de74459
#
_cell.length_a   1.000
_cell.length_b   1.000
_cell.length_c   1.000
_cell.angle_alpha   90.00
_cell.angle_beta   90.00
_cell.angle_gamma   90.00
#
_symmetry.space_group_name_H-M   'P 1'
#
loop_
_entity.id
_entity.type
_entity.pdbx_description
1 polymer ?
#
loop_
_entity_poly.entity_id
_entity_poly.type
_entity_poly.pdbx_seq_one_letter_code
_entity_poly.pdbx_strand_id
1 'polypeptide(L)'
;MSELQHLFSGESRLSAIVSKRFSDELSALIGKRIRVILSSGACFEGTVAALNPGDYSIWLSDVREKDGGIYDKVFISGRSIECLFVLEAGPDLSKLAERLNKVFPNMVRYIKEADVILVMDRIRVTRDGVVEGTGPVAERVKKIYEEWLSEETKV
;
A
#
# COMPACT_ATOMS: atom_id res chain seq x y z
N MET A 1 22.57 25.08 39.15
CA MET A 1 21.42 24.16 39.17
C MET A 1 20.40 24.40 38.08
N SER A 2 20.15 25.67 37.67
CA SER A 2 19.20 25.97 36.60
C SER A 2 19.65 25.55 35.18
N GLU A 3 20.94 25.52 34.87
CA GLU A 3 21.48 25.13 33.58
C GLU A 3 21.37 23.65 33.32
N LEU A 4 21.50 22.79 34.33
CA LEU A 4 21.32 21.35 34.24
C LEU A 4 19.87 20.96 33.96
N GLN A 5 18.91 21.69 34.55
CA GLN A 5 17.49 21.43 34.26
C GLN A 5 17.09 21.83 32.83
N HIS A 6 17.70 22.85 32.25
CA HIS A 6 17.48 23.22 30.82
C HIS A 6 18.05 22.18 29.84
N LEU A 7 19.21 21.61 30.12
CA LEU A 7 19.80 20.55 29.33
C LEU A 7 18.92 19.28 29.32
N PHE A 8 18.41 18.85 30.47
CA PHE A 8 17.51 17.71 30.58
C PHE A 8 16.17 17.92 29.88
N SER A 9 15.63 19.13 29.91
CA SER A 9 14.37 19.44 29.22
C SER A 9 14.52 19.47 27.70
N GLY A 10 15.69 19.86 27.17
CA GLY A 10 16.00 19.83 25.74
C GLY A 10 16.13 18.41 25.19
N GLU A 11 16.83 17.53 25.89
CA GLU A 11 16.96 16.10 25.53
C GLU A 11 15.60 15.38 25.57
N SER A 12 14.78 15.67 26.57
CA SER A 12 13.43 15.14 26.69
C SER A 12 12.52 15.56 25.51
N ARG A 13 12.61 16.79 25.07
CA ARG A 13 11.85 17.31 23.91
C ARG A 13 12.30 16.68 22.61
N LEU A 14 13.61 16.56 22.39
CA LEU A 14 14.19 15.88 21.22
C LEU A 14 13.77 14.42 21.17
N SER A 15 13.84 13.71 22.29
CA SER A 15 13.39 12.33 22.41
C SER A 15 11.91 12.17 22.07
N ALA A 16 11.05 13.08 22.55
CA ALA A 16 9.62 13.05 22.24
C ALA A 16 9.34 13.31 20.75
N ILE A 17 10.07 14.22 20.10
CA ILE A 17 9.95 14.49 18.66
C ILE A 17 10.40 13.29 17.84
N VAL A 18 11.50 12.66 18.19
CA VAL A 18 12.00 11.46 17.51
C VAL A 18 11.02 10.30 17.64
N SER A 19 10.47 10.07 18.85
CA SER A 19 9.46 9.03 19.10
C SER A 19 8.18 9.28 18.30
N LYS A 20 7.75 10.54 18.20
CA LYS A 20 6.57 10.90 17.40
C LYS A 20 6.77 10.62 15.93
N ARG A 21 7.91 10.99 15.36
CA ARG A 21 8.23 10.69 13.96
C ARG A 21 8.23 9.19 13.68
N PHE A 22 8.81 8.41 14.57
CA PHE A 22 8.82 6.97 14.45
C PHE A 22 7.40 6.40 14.49
N SER A 23 6.56 6.85 15.41
CA SER A 23 5.15 6.42 15.49
C SER A 23 4.36 6.82 14.25
N ASP A 24 4.61 7.99 13.70
CA ASP A 24 3.95 8.46 12.47
C ASP A 24 4.33 7.57 11.27
N GLU A 25 5.60 7.21 11.13
CA GLU A 25 6.07 6.28 10.10
C GLU A 25 5.45 4.89 10.25
N LEU A 26 5.36 4.37 11.48
CA LEU A 26 4.70 3.10 11.73
C LEU A 26 3.21 3.15 11.35
N SER A 27 2.51 4.19 11.76
CA SER A 27 1.09 4.37 11.44
C SER A 27 0.86 4.48 9.93
N ALA A 28 1.79 5.09 9.22
CA ALA A 28 1.72 5.23 7.77
C ALA A 28 1.87 3.90 7.01
N LEU A 29 2.33 2.83 7.67
CA LEU A 29 2.41 1.49 7.07
C LEU A 29 1.04 0.84 6.89
N ILE A 30 0.04 1.21 7.68
CA ILE A 30 -1.29 0.61 7.59
C ILE A 30 -1.87 0.85 6.20
N GLY A 31 -2.32 -0.22 5.57
CA GLY A 31 -2.85 -0.21 4.21
C GLY A 31 -1.79 -0.29 3.11
N LYS A 32 -0.51 -0.23 3.46
CA LYS A 32 0.56 -0.35 2.47
C LYS A 32 1.01 -1.80 2.29
N ARG A 33 1.45 -2.11 1.10
CA ARG A 33 2.07 -3.40 0.80
C ARG A 33 3.52 -3.38 1.21
N ILE A 34 3.91 -4.38 1.98
CA ILE A 34 5.27 -4.51 2.51
C ILE A 34 5.84 -5.90 2.25
N ARG A 35 7.15 -5.97 2.28
CA ARG A 35 7.92 -7.22 2.36
C ARG A 35 8.59 -7.26 3.70
N VAL A 36 8.40 -8.36 4.44
CA VAL A 36 8.99 -8.56 5.77
C VAL A 36 9.96 -9.72 5.70
N ILE A 37 11.15 -9.51 6.22
CA ILE A 37 12.15 -10.57 6.38
C ILE A 37 12.29 -10.86 7.87
N LEU A 38 12.10 -12.12 8.23
CA LEU A 38 12.23 -12.59 9.60
C LEU A 38 13.67 -13.02 9.92
N SER A 39 14.01 -13.05 11.20
CA SER A 39 15.30 -13.53 11.67
C SER A 39 15.62 -14.96 11.23
N SER A 40 14.60 -15.77 11.00
CA SER A 40 14.71 -17.13 10.46
C SER A 40 15.07 -17.19 8.98
N GLY A 41 15.04 -16.07 8.27
CA GLY A 41 15.17 -15.99 6.81
C GLY A 41 13.85 -16.10 6.05
N ALA A 42 12.75 -16.39 6.73
CA ALA A 42 11.44 -16.41 6.11
C ALA A 42 11.08 -15.02 5.57
N CYS A 43 10.42 -14.96 4.43
CA CYS A 43 10.06 -13.72 3.75
C CYS A 43 8.58 -13.74 3.35
N PHE A 44 7.85 -12.72 3.76
CA PHE A 44 6.43 -12.56 3.47
C PHE A 44 6.16 -11.21 2.80
N GLU A 45 5.27 -11.20 1.84
CA GLU A 45 4.71 -9.98 1.27
C GLU A 45 3.22 -9.92 1.53
N GLY A 46 2.74 -8.77 1.94
CA GLY A 46 1.32 -8.56 2.19
C GLY A 46 1.01 -7.12 2.50
N THR A 47 -0.27 -6.85 2.69
CA THR A 47 -0.78 -5.53 3.05
C THR A 47 -0.91 -5.45 4.58
N VAL A 48 -0.40 -4.37 5.17
CA VAL A 48 -0.50 -4.16 6.62
C VAL A 48 -1.96 -3.89 6.99
N ALA A 49 -2.58 -4.83 7.69
CA ALA A 49 -3.94 -4.69 8.17
C ALA A 49 -4.00 -4.05 9.56
N ALA A 50 -3.05 -4.38 10.41
CA ALA A 50 -2.93 -3.83 11.76
C ALA A 50 -1.49 -3.88 12.24
N LEU A 51 -1.14 -3.00 13.15
CA LEU A 51 0.18 -2.89 13.75
C LEU A 51 0.06 -2.53 15.21
N ASN A 52 0.81 -3.25 16.06
CA ASN A 52 0.90 -2.94 17.48
C ASN A 52 2.16 -2.10 17.74
N PRO A 53 2.02 -0.83 18.15
CA PRO A 53 3.18 0.03 18.40
C PRO A 53 3.97 -0.37 19.66
N GLY A 54 3.39 -1.19 20.53
CA GLY A 54 4.05 -1.62 21.77
C GLY A 54 5.16 -2.63 21.57
N ASP A 55 4.99 -3.57 20.64
CA ASP A 55 5.94 -4.64 20.34
C ASP A 55 6.27 -4.80 18.85
N TYR A 56 5.69 -3.94 18.01
CA TYR A 56 5.84 -3.94 16.55
C TYR A 56 5.32 -5.20 15.87
N SER A 57 4.45 -5.97 16.53
CA SER A 57 3.75 -7.08 15.91
C SER A 57 2.80 -6.58 14.84
N ILE A 58 2.66 -7.33 13.75
CA ILE A 58 1.84 -6.93 12.61
C ILE A 58 0.90 -8.05 12.17
N TRP A 59 -0.27 -7.65 11.68
CA TRP A 59 -1.15 -8.48 10.87
C TRP A 59 -1.01 -8.08 9.41
N LEU A 60 -0.71 -9.05 8.56
CA LEU A 60 -0.73 -8.88 7.11
C LEU A 60 -1.96 -9.57 6.53
N SER A 61 -2.55 -8.98 5.51
CA SER A 61 -3.58 -9.56 4.66
C SER A 61 -3.04 -9.79 3.25
N ASP A 62 -3.68 -10.69 2.50
CA ASP A 62 -3.27 -11.04 1.14
C ASP A 62 -1.80 -11.39 1.04
N VAL A 63 -1.39 -12.37 1.83
CA VAL A 63 0.01 -12.67 2.08
C VAL A 63 0.53 -13.73 1.12
N ARG A 64 1.72 -13.47 0.58
CA ARG A 64 2.50 -14.44 -0.20
C ARG A 64 3.83 -14.69 0.51
N GLU A 65 4.13 -15.95 0.74
CA GLU A 65 5.43 -16.39 1.23
C GLU A 65 6.37 -16.63 0.05
N LYS A 66 7.64 -16.34 0.23
CA LYS A 66 8.66 -16.55 -0.79
C LYS A 66 8.69 -18.00 -1.33
N ASP A 67 8.40 -18.97 -0.46
CA ASP A 67 8.37 -20.39 -0.81
C ASP A 67 7.06 -20.84 -1.49
N GLY A 68 6.18 -19.92 -1.81
CA GLY A 68 4.96 -20.15 -2.60
C GLY A 68 3.67 -20.27 -1.80
N GLY A 69 3.71 -20.16 -0.47
CA GLY A 69 2.51 -20.15 0.38
C GLY A 69 1.65 -18.91 0.13
N ILE A 70 0.34 -19.08 0.10
CA ILE A 70 -0.62 -17.99 -0.02
C ILE A 70 -1.56 -18.08 1.18
N TYR A 71 -1.72 -16.97 1.90
CA TYR A 71 -2.52 -16.90 3.12
C TYR A 71 -3.40 -15.66 3.12
N ASP A 72 -4.62 -15.78 3.62
CA ASP A 72 -5.51 -14.63 3.78
C ASP A 72 -4.97 -13.64 4.79
N LYS A 73 -4.49 -14.15 5.92
CA LYS A 73 -3.89 -13.34 6.99
C LYS A 73 -2.74 -14.07 7.65
N VAL A 74 -1.72 -13.31 8.02
CA VAL A 74 -0.56 -13.81 8.78
C VAL A 74 -0.27 -12.83 9.91
N PHE A 75 -0.13 -13.35 11.12
CA PHE A 75 0.39 -12.61 12.27
C PHE A 75 1.90 -12.81 12.36
N ILE A 76 2.63 -11.72 12.48
CA ILE A 76 4.08 -11.75 12.64
C ILE A 76 4.44 -11.02 13.91
N SER A 77 5.12 -11.73 14.83
CA SER A 77 5.65 -11.12 16.04
C SER A 77 6.73 -10.09 15.70
N GLY A 78 6.68 -8.93 16.32
CA GLY A 78 7.67 -7.88 16.14
C GLY A 78 9.10 -8.34 16.46
N ARG A 79 9.26 -9.27 17.39
CA ARG A 79 10.57 -9.85 17.75
C ARG A 79 11.19 -10.69 16.63
N SER A 80 10.38 -11.21 15.73
CA SER A 80 10.82 -12.02 14.60
C SER A 80 11.22 -11.21 13.39
N ILE A 81 10.86 -9.94 13.34
CA ILE A 81 11.11 -9.05 12.19
C ILE A 81 12.55 -8.54 12.25
N GLU A 82 13.34 -8.84 11.24
CA GLU A 82 14.68 -8.29 11.08
C GLU A 82 14.63 -6.99 10.29
N CYS A 83 13.94 -6.97 9.18
CA CYS A 83 13.72 -5.77 8.38
C CYS A 83 12.41 -5.84 7.60
N LEU A 84 11.96 -4.68 7.17
CA LEU A 84 10.71 -4.52 6.44
C LEU A 84 10.93 -3.49 5.32
N PHE A 85 10.40 -3.79 4.14
CA PHE A 85 10.46 -2.93 2.98
C PHE A 85 9.05 -2.48 2.62
N VAL A 86 8.86 -1.18 2.44
CA VAL A 86 7.61 -0.66 1.86
C VAL A 86 7.74 -0.79 0.35
N LEU A 87 6.88 -1.63 -0.24
CA LEU A 87 6.86 -1.83 -1.67
C LEU A 87 6.17 -0.62 -2.33
N GLU A 88 6.66 -0.23 -3.48
CA GLU A 88 6.01 0.83 -4.24
C GLU A 88 4.56 0.43 -4.51
N ALA A 89 3.64 1.35 -4.27
CA ALA A 89 2.30 1.20 -4.77
C ALA A 89 2.41 1.04 -6.29
N GLY A 90 1.70 0.08 -6.84
CA GLY A 90 1.66 -0.11 -8.29
C GLY A 90 1.27 1.19 -9.02
N PRO A 91 1.23 1.18 -10.34
CA PRO A 91 0.94 2.38 -11.13
C PRO A 91 -0.29 3.13 -10.64
N ASP A 92 -0.23 4.45 -10.70
CA ASP A 92 -1.27 5.33 -10.15
C ASP A 92 -2.56 5.25 -10.96
N LEU A 93 -3.60 4.65 -10.41
CA LEU A 93 -4.92 4.53 -11.06
C LEU A 93 -5.56 5.89 -11.39
N SER A 94 -5.18 6.97 -10.71
CA SER A 94 -5.71 8.29 -11.05
C SER A 94 -5.33 8.71 -12.47
N LYS A 95 -4.13 8.40 -12.91
CA LYS A 95 -3.67 8.64 -14.28
C LYS A 95 -4.45 7.82 -15.30
N LEU A 96 -4.75 6.56 -14.96
CA LEU A 96 -5.61 5.72 -15.80
C LEU A 96 -7.02 6.28 -15.88
N ALA A 97 -7.57 6.74 -14.76
CA ALA A 97 -8.91 7.37 -14.72
C ALA A 97 -8.97 8.62 -15.60
N GLU A 98 -7.94 9.46 -15.58
CA GLU A 98 -7.84 10.62 -16.47
C GLU A 98 -7.80 10.21 -17.94
N ARG A 99 -7.04 9.19 -18.27
CA ARG A 99 -6.95 8.65 -19.64
C ARG A 99 -8.28 8.08 -20.12
N LEU A 100 -8.96 7.32 -19.27
CA LEU A 100 -10.29 6.79 -19.55
C LEU A 100 -11.35 7.92 -19.72
N ASN A 101 -11.23 8.97 -18.91
CA ASN A 101 -12.17 10.10 -19.00
C ASN A 101 -12.05 10.89 -20.33
N LYS A 102 -10.87 10.88 -20.95
CA LYS A 102 -10.69 11.45 -22.30
C LYS A 102 -11.42 10.68 -23.37
N VAL A 103 -11.54 9.36 -23.21
CA VAL A 103 -12.23 8.46 -24.16
C VAL A 103 -13.73 8.36 -23.85
N PHE A 104 -14.10 8.38 -22.59
CA PHE A 104 -15.48 8.27 -22.10
C PHE A 104 -15.82 9.48 -21.22
N PRO A 105 -16.00 10.68 -21.79
CA PRO A 105 -16.24 11.90 -21.01
C PRO A 105 -17.46 11.78 -20.11
N ASN A 106 -17.34 12.20 -18.85
CA ASN A 106 -18.39 12.18 -17.83
C ASN A 106 -18.94 10.77 -17.48
N MET A 107 -18.28 9.71 -17.93
CA MET A 107 -18.71 8.33 -17.68
C MET A 107 -17.75 7.57 -16.78
N VAL A 108 -16.70 8.22 -16.29
CA VAL A 108 -15.65 7.62 -15.48
C VAL A 108 -15.68 8.18 -14.07
N ARG A 109 -15.72 7.29 -13.07
CA ARG A 109 -15.61 7.64 -11.67
C ARG A 109 -14.44 6.90 -11.04
N TYR A 110 -13.55 7.62 -10.40
CA TYR A 110 -12.48 7.03 -9.61
C TYR A 110 -12.83 7.10 -8.12
N ILE A 111 -13.00 5.94 -7.51
CA ILE A 111 -13.28 5.81 -6.07
C ILE A 111 -11.93 5.58 -5.37
N LYS A 112 -11.35 6.65 -4.89
CA LYS A 112 -10.00 6.66 -4.34
C LYS A 112 -9.88 5.76 -3.10
N GLU A 113 -10.88 5.75 -2.24
CA GLU A 113 -10.92 4.98 -1.00
C GLU A 113 -10.90 3.45 -1.26
N ALA A 114 -11.53 3.04 -2.35
CA ALA A 114 -11.58 1.63 -2.76
C ALA A 114 -10.51 1.27 -3.81
N ASP A 115 -9.79 2.25 -4.33
CA ASP A 115 -8.82 2.13 -5.42
C ASP A 115 -9.43 1.43 -6.65
N VAL A 116 -10.60 1.91 -7.07
CA VAL A 116 -11.42 1.34 -8.14
C VAL A 116 -11.87 2.43 -9.09
N ILE A 117 -11.81 2.14 -10.40
CA ILE A 117 -12.40 2.99 -11.42
C ILE A 117 -13.69 2.32 -11.93
N LEU A 118 -14.77 3.09 -12.02
CA LEU A 118 -16.02 2.66 -12.64
C LEU A 118 -16.20 3.42 -13.94
N VAL A 119 -16.40 2.67 -15.01
CA VAL A 119 -16.72 3.22 -16.35
C VAL A 119 -18.18 2.88 -16.66
N MET A 120 -18.99 3.90 -16.91
CA MET A 120 -20.43 3.78 -17.19
C MET A 120 -21.21 3.02 -16.10
N ASP A 121 -20.72 3.03 -14.85
CA ASP A 121 -21.28 2.30 -13.70
C ASP A 121 -21.44 0.77 -13.91
N ARG A 122 -20.80 0.22 -14.94
CA ARG A 122 -20.89 -1.20 -15.31
C ARG A 122 -19.55 -1.91 -15.38
N ILE A 123 -18.50 -1.17 -15.72
CA ILE A 123 -17.17 -1.74 -15.90
C ILE A 123 -16.32 -1.31 -14.73
N ARG A 124 -15.79 -2.30 -14.02
CA ARG A 124 -14.96 -2.09 -12.85
C ARG A 124 -13.51 -2.39 -13.18
N VAL A 125 -12.65 -1.42 -12.94
CA VAL A 125 -11.20 -1.51 -13.17
C VAL A 125 -10.46 -1.33 -11.86
N THR A 126 -9.56 -2.25 -11.59
CA THR A 126 -8.65 -2.20 -10.44
C THR A 126 -7.20 -2.22 -10.93
N ARG A 127 -6.25 -2.27 -10.00
CA ARG A 127 -4.84 -2.45 -10.35
C ARG A 127 -4.56 -3.77 -11.08
N ASP A 128 -5.42 -4.76 -10.91
CA ASP A 128 -5.30 -6.07 -11.56
C ASP A 128 -5.93 -6.12 -12.96
N GLY A 129 -6.60 -5.06 -13.37
CA GLY A 129 -7.24 -4.96 -14.67
C GLY A 129 -8.75 -4.76 -14.58
N VAL A 130 -9.43 -5.12 -15.64
CA VAL A 130 -10.90 -5.10 -15.71
C VAL A 130 -11.42 -6.34 -14.99
N VAL A 131 -12.06 -6.15 -13.85
CA VAL A 131 -12.57 -7.23 -12.99
C VAL A 131 -14.06 -7.49 -13.17
N GLU A 132 -14.81 -6.51 -13.67
CA GLU A 132 -16.22 -6.62 -14.00
C GLU A 132 -16.53 -5.88 -15.29
N GLY A 133 -17.44 -6.42 -16.07
CA GLY A 133 -17.93 -5.85 -17.32
C GLY A 133 -17.61 -6.71 -18.52
N THR A 134 -18.53 -6.69 -19.48
CA THR A 134 -18.44 -7.44 -20.74
C THR A 134 -18.87 -6.56 -21.90
N GLY A 135 -18.53 -7.00 -23.10
CA GLY A 135 -18.93 -6.33 -24.33
C GLY A 135 -17.87 -5.40 -24.91
N PRO A 136 -18.20 -4.71 -26.03
CA PRO A 136 -17.22 -3.90 -26.78
C PRO A 136 -16.58 -2.78 -25.98
N VAL A 137 -17.34 -2.15 -25.06
CA VAL A 137 -16.81 -1.08 -24.22
C VAL A 137 -15.80 -1.62 -23.22
N ALA A 138 -16.12 -2.77 -22.60
CA ALA A 138 -15.19 -3.43 -21.67
C ALA A 138 -13.87 -3.83 -22.36
N GLU A 139 -13.93 -4.35 -23.59
CA GLU A 139 -12.75 -4.67 -24.39
C GLU A 139 -11.92 -3.42 -24.70
N ARG A 140 -12.57 -2.30 -24.98
CA ARG A 140 -11.88 -1.03 -25.22
C ARG A 140 -11.20 -0.52 -23.94
N VAL A 141 -11.87 -0.61 -22.79
CA VAL A 141 -11.30 -0.26 -21.50
C VAL A 141 -10.09 -1.14 -21.18
N LYS A 142 -10.20 -2.43 -21.41
CA LYS A 142 -9.09 -3.39 -21.23
C LYS A 142 -7.88 -3.04 -22.07
N LYS A 143 -8.08 -2.67 -23.33
CA LYS A 143 -7.00 -2.23 -24.20
C LYS A 143 -6.31 -0.96 -23.69
N ILE A 144 -7.07 0.02 -23.24
CA ILE A 144 -6.54 1.25 -22.67
C ILE A 144 -5.75 0.96 -21.39
N TYR A 145 -6.25 0.06 -20.56
CA TYR A 145 -5.54 -0.42 -19.36
C TYR A 145 -4.20 -1.06 -19.71
N GLU A 146 -4.17 -1.95 -20.68
CA GLU A 146 -2.94 -2.64 -21.10
C GLU A 146 -1.90 -1.66 -21.69
N GLU A 147 -2.34 -0.71 -22.49
CA GLU A 147 -1.47 0.35 -23.02
C GLU A 147 -0.90 1.23 -21.91
N TRP A 148 -1.74 1.66 -20.96
CA TRP A 148 -1.31 2.45 -19.81
C TRP A 148 -0.31 1.67 -18.94
N LEU A 149 -0.60 0.41 -18.64
CA LEU A 149 0.27 -0.44 -17.82
C LEU A 149 1.64 -0.63 -18.49
N SER A 150 1.68 -0.84 -19.80
CA SER A 150 2.93 -0.98 -20.54
C SER A 150 3.79 0.27 -20.52
N GLU A 151 3.19 1.45 -20.54
CA GLU A 151 3.89 2.73 -20.44
C GLU A 151 4.46 2.97 -19.05
N GLU A 152 3.68 2.66 -18.00
CA GLU A 152 4.12 2.83 -16.60
C GLU A 152 5.21 1.83 -16.19
N THR A 153 5.27 0.65 -16.79
CA THR A 153 6.29 -0.36 -16.51
C THR A 153 7.58 -0.19 -17.29
N LYS A 154 7.64 0.70 -18.27
CA LYS A 154 8.84 1.00 -19.07
C LYS A 154 9.82 1.96 -18.39
N VAL A 155 9.51 2.44 -17.21
CA VAL A 155 10.39 3.33 -16.43
C VAL A 155 11.30 2.48 -15.47
#